data_8f8c1ec313f4c948516270611c69de1d
#
_entry.id   8f8c1ec313f4c948516270611c69de1d
#
_cell.length_a   1.000
_cell.length_b   1.000
_cell.length_c   1.000
_cell.angle_alpha   90.00
_cell.angle_beta   90.00
_cell.angle_gamma   90.00
#
_symmetry.space_group_name_H-M   'P 1'
#
loop_
_entity.id
_entity.type
_entity.pdbx_description
1 polymer ?
#
loop_
_entity_poly.entity_id
_entity_poly.type
_entity_poly.pdbx_seq_one_letter_code
_entity_poly.pdbx_strand_id
1 'polypeptide(L)'
;MKKPLILVTNDDGITAPGLRTLIHVMNKIGEVVVVAPDSPQSGMGHAITISDTLYSKKEKIDDGPQVEYSISGTPADCVKFAIREILERKPDLCVSGINHGANSSINVIYSGTMSAAVEAGIEGIKSIGFSLLDYSWNADFKPCESIVEKICLSVLNQRKENLILNVNFPSKTKKFKGIKVCRQAKGYWEDTYDKRISPLGKEYYWLTGSFINQDNDKETDEWALENGFVSVCLLYTSPSPRDGRI
;
A
#
# COMPACT_ATOMS: atom_id res chain seq x y z
N MET A 1 -9.86 -2.54 27.85
CA MET A 1 -8.90 -3.15 26.92
C MET A 1 -7.96 -2.05 26.40
N LYS A 2 -6.67 -2.34 26.24
CA LYS A 2 -5.71 -1.38 25.64
C LYS A 2 -6.09 -1.17 24.17
N LYS A 3 -6.05 0.07 23.68
CA LYS A 3 -6.29 0.36 22.26
C LYS A 3 -5.25 -0.35 21.40
N PRO A 4 -5.59 -0.87 20.21
CA PRO A 4 -4.61 -1.44 19.29
C PRO A 4 -3.62 -0.36 18.85
N LEU A 5 -2.33 -0.71 18.75
CA LEU A 5 -1.29 0.13 18.18
C LEU A 5 -1.23 -0.12 16.66
N ILE A 6 -1.37 0.94 15.88
CA ILE A 6 -1.44 0.87 14.42
C ILE A 6 -0.28 1.67 13.83
N LEU A 7 0.57 0.98 13.07
CA LEU A 7 1.58 1.62 12.24
C LEU A 7 0.96 2.02 10.91
N VAL A 8 1.11 3.27 10.50
CA VAL A 8 0.60 3.81 9.23
C VAL A 8 1.76 4.31 8.39
N THR A 9 1.79 3.94 7.11
CA THR A 9 2.82 4.33 6.15
C THR A 9 2.25 4.46 4.74
N ASN A 10 3.07 4.81 3.75
CA ASN A 10 2.73 4.84 2.33
C ASN A 10 4.01 4.94 1.46
N ASP A 11 3.86 5.11 0.16
CA ASP A 11 4.93 5.43 -0.80
C ASP A 11 4.75 6.79 -1.50
N ASP A 12 3.60 7.43 -1.39
CA ASP A 12 3.35 8.77 -1.94
C ASP A 12 3.94 9.92 -1.09
N GLY A 13 4.47 9.61 0.08
CA GLY A 13 5.06 10.57 1.02
C GLY A 13 4.11 11.02 2.12
N ILE A 14 4.69 11.55 3.22
CA ILE A 14 3.99 11.83 4.48
C ILE A 14 2.85 12.84 4.36
N THR A 15 2.87 13.73 3.36
CA THR A 15 1.83 14.75 3.12
C THR A 15 0.73 14.30 2.15
N ALA A 16 0.83 13.08 1.59
CA ALA A 16 -0.08 12.62 0.55
C ALA A 16 -1.54 12.53 1.04
N PRO A 17 -2.53 12.96 0.23
CA PRO A 17 -3.95 12.99 0.62
C PRO A 17 -4.50 11.62 1.03
N GLY A 18 -4.08 10.56 0.34
CA GLY A 18 -4.48 9.19 0.67
C GLY A 18 -3.99 8.75 2.05
N LEU A 19 -2.75 9.09 2.41
CA LEU A 19 -2.21 8.83 3.75
C LEU A 19 -2.99 9.60 4.82
N ARG A 20 -3.29 10.89 4.59
CA ARG A 20 -4.08 11.70 5.53
C ARG A 20 -5.47 11.10 5.76
N THR A 21 -6.12 10.63 4.71
CA THR A 21 -7.40 9.91 4.83
C THR A 21 -7.26 8.63 5.64
N LEU A 22 -6.22 7.84 5.38
CA LEU A 22 -5.96 6.59 6.11
C LEU A 22 -5.72 6.84 7.60
N ILE A 23 -4.92 7.83 7.95
CA ILE A 23 -4.67 8.26 9.33
C ILE A 23 -5.97 8.66 10.04
N HIS A 24 -6.82 9.47 9.37
CA HIS A 24 -8.11 9.85 9.91
C HIS A 24 -8.98 8.65 10.29
N VAL A 25 -9.01 7.62 9.45
CA VAL A 25 -9.75 6.38 9.74
C VAL A 25 -9.11 5.61 10.89
N MET A 26 -7.78 5.46 10.90
CA MET A 26 -7.07 4.70 11.92
C MET A 26 -7.16 5.32 13.32
N ASN A 27 -7.19 6.64 13.41
CA ASN A 27 -7.39 7.36 14.68
C ASN A 27 -8.74 7.03 15.37
N LYS A 28 -9.75 6.57 14.61
CA LYS A 28 -11.03 6.10 15.18
C LYS A 28 -10.89 4.70 15.80
N ILE A 29 -9.93 3.90 15.32
CA ILE A 29 -9.77 2.49 15.69
C ILE A 29 -8.77 2.31 16.83
N GLY A 30 -7.63 3.01 16.79
CA GLY A 30 -6.50 2.71 17.68
C GLY A 30 -5.62 3.89 18.05
N GLU A 31 -4.47 3.56 18.61
CA GLU A 31 -3.33 4.44 18.81
C GLU A 31 -2.48 4.42 17.52
N VAL A 32 -2.23 5.57 16.94
CA VAL A 32 -1.62 5.68 15.60
C VAL A 32 -0.22 6.25 15.69
N VAL A 33 0.72 5.55 15.09
CA VAL A 33 2.06 6.05 14.80
C VAL A 33 2.25 6.02 13.28
N VAL A 34 2.62 7.16 12.71
CA VAL A 34 2.87 7.32 11.28
C VAL A 34 4.37 7.37 11.07
N VAL A 35 4.88 6.53 10.18
CA VAL A 35 6.26 6.58 9.70
C VAL A 35 6.22 6.43 8.19
N ALA A 36 6.49 7.51 7.47
CA ALA A 36 6.32 7.56 6.02
C ALA A 36 7.51 8.26 5.33
N PRO A 37 7.75 8.01 4.05
CA PRO A 37 8.78 8.70 3.29
C PRO A 37 8.57 10.22 3.29
N ASP A 38 9.66 10.99 3.35
CA ASP A 38 9.65 12.45 3.22
C ASP A 38 9.31 12.92 1.80
N SER A 39 9.50 12.05 0.82
CA SER A 39 9.28 12.28 -0.62
C SER A 39 8.69 11.04 -1.30
N PRO A 40 8.00 11.20 -2.45
CA PRO A 40 7.40 10.07 -3.17
C PRO A 40 8.43 9.02 -3.58
N GLN A 41 8.08 7.74 -3.38
CA GLN A 41 8.89 6.55 -3.64
C GLN A 41 8.18 5.58 -4.62
N SER A 42 7.41 6.13 -5.57
CA SER A 42 6.64 5.31 -6.52
C SER A 42 7.55 4.44 -7.40
N GLY A 43 7.14 3.19 -7.61
CA GLY A 43 7.87 2.26 -8.48
C GLY A 43 9.15 1.67 -7.88
N MET A 44 9.45 1.94 -6.61
CA MET A 44 10.67 1.43 -5.94
C MET A 44 10.58 -0.07 -5.58
N GLY A 45 9.39 -0.68 -5.69
CA GLY A 45 9.20 -2.06 -5.27
C GLY A 45 9.60 -2.27 -3.81
N HIS A 46 10.24 -3.40 -3.49
CA HIS A 46 10.70 -3.72 -2.13
C HIS A 46 12.18 -3.37 -1.92
N ALA A 47 12.59 -2.19 -2.41
CA ALA A 47 13.95 -1.69 -2.19
C ALA A 47 14.16 -1.29 -0.71
N ILE A 48 15.39 -1.49 -0.23
CA ILE A 48 15.85 -1.06 1.11
C ILE A 48 17.14 -0.25 0.97
N THR A 49 17.35 0.69 1.86
CA THR A 49 18.54 1.55 1.89
C THR A 49 19.66 0.87 2.68
N ILE A 50 20.72 0.44 1.99
CA ILE A 50 21.87 -0.27 2.60
C ILE A 50 23.13 0.61 2.58
N SER A 51 23.38 1.33 1.48
CA SER A 51 24.63 2.04 1.24
C SER A 51 24.54 3.55 1.48
N ASP A 52 23.44 4.01 2.06
CA ASP A 52 23.22 5.42 2.39
C ASP A 52 22.64 5.54 3.81
N THR A 53 22.64 6.77 4.34
CA THR A 53 22.11 7.07 5.67
C THR A 53 20.63 7.39 5.62
N LEU A 54 19.90 6.96 6.65
CA LEU A 54 18.50 7.35 6.85
C LEU A 54 18.43 8.53 7.83
N TYR A 55 17.64 9.53 7.46
CA TYR A 55 17.30 10.67 8.30
C TYR A 55 15.86 10.56 8.74
N SER A 56 15.63 10.77 10.02
CA SER A 56 14.29 10.77 10.62
C SER A 56 13.99 12.14 11.19
N LYS A 57 12.77 12.62 10.97
CA LYS A 57 12.29 13.87 11.54
C LYS A 57 10.89 13.68 12.11
N LYS A 58 10.68 14.14 13.35
CA LYS A 58 9.33 14.19 13.92
C LYS A 58 8.55 15.31 13.27
N GLU A 59 7.36 14.99 12.79
CA GLU A 59 6.49 15.93 12.09
C GLU A 59 5.21 16.21 12.88
N LYS A 60 4.57 17.30 12.56
CA LYS A 60 3.20 17.62 12.95
C LYS A 60 2.51 18.27 11.76
N ILE A 61 1.80 17.48 10.98
CA ILE A 61 1.18 17.92 9.72
C ILE A 61 -0.25 18.38 9.95
N ASP A 62 -0.98 17.72 10.84
CA ASP A 62 -2.33 18.10 11.25
C ASP A 62 -2.50 18.03 12.78
N ASP A 63 -3.68 18.42 13.29
CA ASP A 63 -3.98 18.45 14.73
C ASP A 63 -4.53 17.12 15.27
N GLY A 64 -4.34 16.02 14.56
CA GLY A 64 -4.76 14.70 15.02
C GLY A 64 -3.95 14.19 16.22
N PRO A 65 -4.42 13.12 16.89
CA PRO A 65 -3.76 12.55 18.06
C PRO A 65 -2.55 11.66 17.74
N GLN A 66 -2.29 11.38 16.47
CA GLN A 66 -1.20 10.52 16.01
C GLN A 66 0.17 11.16 16.25
N VAL A 67 1.19 10.31 16.38
CA VAL A 67 2.59 10.72 16.34
C VAL A 67 3.12 10.43 14.93
N GLU A 68 3.82 11.39 14.33
CA GLU A 68 4.28 11.33 12.94
C GLU A 68 5.79 11.51 12.80
N TYR A 69 6.39 10.71 11.91
CA TYR A 69 7.80 10.79 11.53
C TYR A 69 7.93 10.68 10.01
N SER A 70 8.74 11.55 9.41
CA SER A 70 9.22 11.41 8.03
C SER A 70 10.60 10.74 8.02
N ILE A 71 10.83 9.89 7.01
CA ILE A 71 12.09 9.15 6.82
C ILE A 71 12.58 9.38 5.39
N SER A 72 13.88 9.63 5.22
CA SER A 72 14.51 9.79 3.89
C SER A 72 14.71 8.46 3.12
N GLY A 73 13.92 7.43 3.42
CA GLY A 73 14.06 6.10 2.86
C GLY A 73 12.82 5.61 2.13
N THR A 74 12.85 4.34 1.76
CA THR A 74 11.74 3.64 1.09
C THR A 74 10.60 3.32 2.07
N PRO A 75 9.41 2.92 1.60
CA PRO A 75 8.34 2.43 2.47
C PRO A 75 8.74 1.23 3.33
N ALA A 76 9.56 0.31 2.81
CA ALA A 76 10.12 -0.79 3.58
C ALA A 76 11.05 -0.30 4.70
N ASP A 77 11.91 0.69 4.40
CA ASP A 77 12.76 1.32 5.42
C ASP A 77 11.93 1.98 6.52
N CYS A 78 10.84 2.64 6.17
CA CYS A 78 9.93 3.26 7.13
C CYS A 78 9.37 2.24 8.12
N VAL A 79 8.95 1.06 7.65
CA VAL A 79 8.44 -0.03 8.51
C VAL A 79 9.56 -0.58 9.39
N LYS A 80 10.74 -0.88 8.83
CA LYS A 80 11.91 -1.38 9.58
C LYS A 80 12.30 -0.40 10.68
N PHE A 81 12.43 0.87 10.31
CA PHE A 81 12.82 1.94 11.23
C PHE A 81 11.78 2.15 12.34
N ALA A 82 10.49 2.14 11.98
CA ALA A 82 9.40 2.24 12.95
C ALA A 82 9.49 1.16 14.02
N ILE A 83 9.68 -0.09 13.62
CA ILE A 83 9.70 -1.26 14.53
C ILE A 83 10.93 -1.26 15.42
N ARG A 84 12.09 -0.81 14.92
CA ARG A 84 13.38 -0.89 15.65
C ARG A 84 13.69 0.34 16.48
N GLU A 85 13.27 1.55 16.04
CA GLU A 85 13.75 2.80 16.62
C GLU A 85 12.63 3.67 17.23
N ILE A 86 11.36 3.48 16.81
CA ILE A 86 10.29 4.39 17.24
C ILE A 86 9.30 3.69 18.18
N LEU A 87 8.91 2.45 17.86
CA LEU A 87 7.85 1.76 18.57
C LEU A 87 8.39 1.00 19.78
N GLU A 88 7.80 1.24 20.96
CA GLU A 88 8.16 0.52 22.19
C GLU A 88 7.64 -0.94 22.23
N ARG A 89 6.68 -1.26 21.36
CA ARG A 89 6.10 -2.59 21.22
C ARG A 89 5.71 -2.86 19.77
N LYS A 90 5.62 -4.12 19.43
CA LYS A 90 5.12 -4.58 18.13
C LYS A 90 3.71 -4.02 17.87
N PRO A 91 3.43 -3.41 16.71
CA PRO A 91 2.09 -2.95 16.37
C PRO A 91 1.14 -4.14 16.14
N ASP A 92 -0.13 -3.93 16.46
CA ASP A 92 -1.19 -4.91 16.26
C ASP A 92 -1.63 -4.99 14.79
N LEU A 93 -1.38 -3.91 14.04
CA LEU A 93 -1.70 -3.76 12.62
C LEU A 93 -0.73 -2.78 11.96
N CYS A 94 -0.30 -3.06 10.73
CA CYS A 94 0.34 -2.11 9.84
C CYS A 94 -0.57 -1.85 8.64
N VAL A 95 -0.81 -0.58 8.30
CA VAL A 95 -1.55 -0.19 7.10
C VAL A 95 -0.72 0.73 6.24
N SER A 96 -0.72 0.50 4.94
CA SER A 96 0.01 1.28 3.94
C SER A 96 -0.93 1.84 2.88
N GLY A 97 -0.79 3.10 2.54
CA GLY A 97 -1.59 3.77 1.52
C GLY A 97 -2.35 5.01 2.05
N ILE A 98 -3.49 5.41 1.51
CA ILE A 98 -4.16 4.83 0.32
C ILE A 98 -3.41 5.34 -0.93
N ASN A 99 -2.89 4.44 -1.71
CA ASN A 99 -2.08 4.74 -2.88
C ASN A 99 -2.90 5.38 -4.01
N HIS A 100 -2.28 6.31 -4.76
CA HIS A 100 -2.77 6.79 -6.05
C HIS A 100 -2.44 5.78 -7.15
N GLY A 101 -3.44 5.10 -7.69
CA GLY A 101 -3.29 3.99 -8.63
C GLY A 101 -3.40 2.62 -7.96
N ALA A 102 -3.98 1.65 -8.67
CA ALA A 102 -4.16 0.30 -8.16
C ALA A 102 -2.84 -0.49 -8.18
N ASN A 103 -2.71 -1.38 -7.20
CA ASN A 103 -1.62 -2.35 -7.08
C ASN A 103 -2.13 -3.79 -7.31
N SER A 104 -3.09 -3.95 -8.22
CA SER A 104 -3.66 -5.22 -8.65
C SER A 104 -2.75 -5.95 -9.64
N SER A 105 -3.02 -7.23 -9.88
CA SER A 105 -2.25 -8.07 -10.79
C SER A 105 -0.74 -8.00 -10.52
N ILE A 106 0.08 -7.92 -11.56
CA ILE A 106 1.56 -7.86 -11.47
C ILE A 106 2.06 -6.57 -10.80
N ASN A 107 1.24 -5.51 -10.73
CA ASN A 107 1.67 -4.23 -10.14
C ASN A 107 2.10 -4.37 -8.68
N VAL A 108 1.66 -5.42 -7.99
CA VAL A 108 2.06 -5.71 -6.61
C VAL A 108 3.59 -5.77 -6.42
N ILE A 109 4.35 -6.23 -7.42
CA ILE A 109 5.81 -6.37 -7.30
C ILE A 109 6.57 -5.04 -7.44
N TYR A 110 5.95 -4.04 -8.08
CA TYR A 110 6.52 -2.70 -8.27
C TYR A 110 6.09 -1.71 -7.18
N SER A 111 5.12 -2.11 -6.36
CA SER A 111 4.42 -1.24 -5.40
C SER A 111 5.23 -1.00 -4.12
N GLY A 112 5.53 0.26 -3.84
CA GLY A 112 6.05 0.69 -2.54
C GLY A 112 5.02 0.52 -1.42
N THR A 113 3.74 0.79 -1.69
CA THR A 113 2.63 0.55 -0.76
C THR A 113 2.59 -0.90 -0.30
N MET A 114 2.67 -1.85 -1.25
CA MET A 114 2.64 -3.28 -0.92
C MET A 114 3.92 -3.76 -0.30
N SER A 115 5.08 -3.18 -0.65
CA SER A 115 6.36 -3.51 -0.01
C SER A 115 6.34 -3.24 1.49
N ALA A 116 5.80 -2.12 1.91
CA ALA A 116 5.62 -1.81 3.32
C ALA A 116 4.71 -2.82 4.04
N ALA A 117 3.59 -3.20 3.40
CA ALA A 117 2.70 -4.22 3.97
C ALA A 117 3.40 -5.60 4.07
N VAL A 118 4.16 -5.99 3.04
CA VAL A 118 4.93 -7.24 3.04
C VAL A 118 6.04 -7.20 4.09
N GLU A 119 6.78 -6.09 4.23
CA GLU A 119 7.81 -5.93 5.26
C GLU A 119 7.23 -6.10 6.67
N ALA A 120 6.08 -5.47 6.95
CA ALA A 120 5.38 -5.67 8.22
C ALA A 120 4.96 -7.13 8.42
N GLY A 121 4.51 -7.80 7.36
CA GLY A 121 4.17 -9.22 7.39
C GLY A 121 5.37 -10.13 7.69
N ILE A 122 6.56 -9.83 7.16
CA ILE A 122 7.82 -10.52 7.45
C ILE A 122 8.15 -10.41 8.95
N GLU A 123 7.91 -9.24 9.55
CA GLU A 123 8.05 -9.01 10.99
C GLU A 123 6.91 -9.63 11.83
N GLY A 124 6.02 -10.40 11.19
CA GLY A 124 4.90 -11.10 11.84
C GLY A 124 3.79 -10.17 12.31
N ILE A 125 3.60 -9.03 11.65
CA ILE A 125 2.54 -8.07 11.90
C ILE A 125 1.44 -8.26 10.86
N LYS A 126 0.18 -8.27 11.26
CA LYS A 126 -0.94 -8.19 10.33
C LYS A 126 -0.83 -6.92 9.52
N SER A 127 -0.96 -7.00 8.21
CA SER A 127 -0.74 -5.83 7.37
C SER A 127 -1.69 -5.74 6.19
N ILE A 128 -1.96 -4.51 5.75
CA ILE A 128 -2.86 -4.23 4.65
C ILE A 128 -2.27 -3.09 3.80
N GLY A 129 -2.15 -3.32 2.50
CA GLY A 129 -1.92 -2.25 1.53
C GLY A 129 -3.25 -1.85 0.90
N PHE A 130 -3.54 -0.55 0.90
CA PHE A 130 -4.73 0.05 0.30
C PHE A 130 -4.38 0.89 -0.92
N SER A 131 -5.11 0.74 -2.01
CA SER A 131 -4.88 1.45 -3.27
C SER A 131 -6.21 1.85 -3.92
N LEU A 132 -6.28 3.03 -4.49
CA LEU A 132 -7.42 3.51 -5.28
C LEU A 132 -7.02 3.62 -6.74
N LEU A 133 -7.80 3.03 -7.65
CA LEU A 133 -7.56 3.09 -9.09
C LEU A 133 -7.90 4.48 -9.65
N ASP A 134 -7.23 5.49 -9.10
CA ASP A 134 -7.26 6.89 -9.54
C ASP A 134 -5.86 7.50 -9.36
N TYR A 135 -5.24 7.89 -10.47
CA TYR A 135 -3.88 8.44 -10.49
C TYR A 135 -3.85 9.96 -10.28
N SER A 136 -5.01 10.61 -10.15
CA SER A 136 -5.08 12.04 -9.92
C SER A 136 -4.61 12.39 -8.51
N TRP A 137 -3.77 13.41 -8.37
CA TRP A 137 -3.40 13.96 -7.06
C TRP A 137 -4.63 14.45 -6.25
N ASN A 138 -5.69 14.83 -6.94
CA ASN A 138 -6.96 15.28 -6.35
C ASN A 138 -7.98 14.13 -6.25
N ALA A 139 -7.55 12.88 -6.21
CA ALA A 139 -8.43 11.74 -6.04
C ALA A 139 -9.26 11.85 -4.76
N ASP A 140 -10.54 11.48 -4.82
CA ASP A 140 -11.43 11.46 -3.67
C ASP A 140 -11.36 10.12 -2.93
N PHE A 141 -10.65 10.10 -1.82
CA PHE A 141 -10.51 8.91 -0.96
C PHE A 141 -11.65 8.71 0.03
N LYS A 142 -12.54 9.70 0.19
CA LYS A 142 -13.64 9.65 1.16
C LYS A 142 -14.57 8.44 1.00
N PRO A 143 -14.92 7.98 -0.22
CA PRO A 143 -15.71 6.76 -0.40
C PRO A 143 -15.05 5.49 0.16
N CYS A 144 -13.73 5.47 0.31
CA CYS A 144 -12.98 4.31 0.80
C CYS A 144 -13.05 4.16 2.33
N GLU A 145 -13.27 5.25 3.08
CA GLU A 145 -13.14 5.28 4.54
C GLU A 145 -13.90 4.18 5.27
N SER A 146 -15.18 3.98 4.95
CA SER A 146 -16.02 3.00 5.65
C SER A 146 -15.59 1.55 5.39
N ILE A 147 -15.05 1.27 4.21
CA ILE A 147 -14.54 -0.06 3.85
C ILE A 147 -13.18 -0.30 4.47
N VAL A 148 -12.29 0.71 4.47
CA VAL A 148 -11.00 0.67 5.18
C VAL A 148 -11.23 0.33 6.65
N GLU A 149 -12.12 1.06 7.33
CA GLU A 149 -12.46 0.82 8.74
C GLU A 149 -12.95 -0.61 8.96
N LYS A 150 -13.91 -1.07 8.15
CA LYS A 150 -14.49 -2.41 8.23
C LYS A 150 -13.44 -3.52 8.05
N ILE A 151 -12.55 -3.38 7.06
CA ILE A 151 -11.50 -4.37 6.80
C ILE A 151 -10.49 -4.37 7.95
N CYS A 152 -10.03 -3.21 8.42
CA CYS A 152 -9.08 -3.11 9.52
C CYS A 152 -9.62 -3.73 10.81
N LEU A 153 -10.87 -3.44 11.19
CA LEU A 153 -11.52 -4.05 12.35
C LEU A 153 -11.65 -5.57 12.20
N SER A 154 -11.99 -6.05 11.00
CA SER A 154 -12.07 -7.49 10.73
C SER A 154 -10.71 -8.17 10.90
N VAL A 155 -9.63 -7.57 10.37
CA VAL A 155 -8.27 -8.10 10.46
C VAL A 155 -7.75 -8.09 11.90
N LEU A 156 -7.99 -7.03 12.65
CA LEU A 156 -7.61 -6.94 14.06
C LEU A 156 -8.23 -8.08 14.89
N ASN A 157 -9.47 -8.44 14.59
CA ASN A 157 -10.20 -9.51 15.28
C ASN A 157 -9.81 -10.94 14.86
N GLN A 158 -9.00 -11.12 13.79
CA GLN A 158 -8.52 -12.43 13.39
C GLN A 158 -7.49 -12.97 14.37
N ARG A 159 -7.53 -14.28 14.64
CA ARG A 159 -6.50 -14.98 15.43
C ARG A 159 -5.25 -15.33 14.61
N LYS A 160 -5.36 -15.32 13.27
CA LYS A 160 -4.27 -15.68 12.37
C LYS A 160 -3.21 -14.59 12.40
N GLU A 161 -2.00 -14.96 12.71
CA GLU A 161 -0.81 -14.14 12.54
C GLU A 161 -0.38 -14.14 11.05
N ASN A 162 0.44 -13.18 10.65
CA ASN A 162 1.00 -13.07 9.28
C ASN A 162 -0.06 -12.96 8.17
N LEU A 163 -1.10 -12.16 8.40
CA LEU A 163 -2.10 -11.86 7.40
C LEU A 163 -1.69 -10.60 6.63
N ILE A 164 -1.41 -10.74 5.33
CA ILE A 164 -1.07 -9.63 4.43
C ILE A 164 -2.16 -9.52 3.38
N LEU A 165 -2.83 -8.37 3.33
CA LEU A 165 -3.89 -8.11 2.36
C LEU A 165 -3.48 -7.01 1.37
N ASN A 166 -3.76 -7.24 0.10
CA ASN A 166 -3.75 -6.25 -0.96
C ASN A 166 -5.20 -5.86 -1.27
N VAL A 167 -5.57 -4.62 -0.94
CA VAL A 167 -6.93 -4.11 -1.10
C VAL A 167 -6.93 -2.99 -2.13
N ASN A 168 -7.67 -3.18 -3.22
CA ASN A 168 -7.78 -2.19 -4.27
C ASN A 168 -9.23 -1.73 -4.44
N PHE A 169 -9.41 -0.43 -4.55
CA PHE A 169 -10.70 0.23 -4.79
C PHE A 169 -10.83 0.58 -6.27
N PRO A 170 -11.97 0.31 -6.92
CA PRO A 170 -12.18 0.67 -8.31
C PRO A 170 -12.30 2.18 -8.48
N SER A 171 -11.86 2.69 -9.64
CA SER A 171 -12.00 4.10 -10.01
C SER A 171 -13.45 4.50 -10.27
N LYS A 172 -13.73 5.82 -10.17
CA LYS A 172 -14.92 6.48 -10.72
C LYS A 172 -16.29 6.06 -10.16
N THR A 173 -16.36 5.32 -9.06
CA THR A 173 -17.64 4.98 -8.44
C THR A 173 -17.79 5.69 -7.10
N LYS A 174 -18.84 6.50 -6.96
CA LYS A 174 -19.23 7.06 -5.66
C LYS A 174 -19.76 5.99 -4.69
N LYS A 175 -20.08 4.78 -5.20
CA LYS A 175 -20.59 3.67 -4.40
C LYS A 175 -20.07 2.35 -4.97
N PHE A 176 -19.26 1.65 -4.17
CA PHE A 176 -18.77 0.32 -4.49
C PHE A 176 -19.90 -0.71 -4.39
N LYS A 177 -19.90 -1.70 -5.29
CA LYS A 177 -20.91 -2.78 -5.28
C LYS A 177 -20.76 -3.75 -4.12
N GLY A 178 -19.59 -3.79 -3.50
CA GLY A 178 -19.25 -4.66 -2.38
C GLY A 178 -17.78 -4.99 -2.34
N ILE A 179 -17.41 -5.93 -1.47
CA ILE A 179 -16.05 -6.45 -1.32
C ILE A 179 -16.02 -7.85 -1.91
N LYS A 180 -15.01 -8.15 -2.72
CA LYS A 180 -14.77 -9.47 -3.31
C LYS A 180 -13.38 -9.97 -2.93
N VAL A 181 -13.32 -11.15 -2.31
CA VAL A 181 -12.06 -11.86 -2.10
C VAL A 181 -11.64 -12.47 -3.43
N CYS A 182 -10.44 -12.18 -3.87
CA CYS A 182 -9.94 -12.51 -5.18
C CYS A 182 -8.56 -13.16 -5.10
N ARG A 183 -8.19 -13.85 -6.18
CA ARG A 183 -6.79 -14.14 -6.50
C ARG A 183 -6.24 -13.02 -7.39
N GLN A 184 -4.92 -12.91 -7.41
CA GLN A 184 -4.22 -12.03 -8.33
C GLN A 184 -4.44 -12.49 -9.78
N ALA A 185 -4.76 -11.56 -10.68
CA ALA A 185 -4.87 -11.81 -12.11
C ALA A 185 -3.49 -12.05 -12.74
N LYS A 186 -3.45 -12.77 -13.85
CA LYS A 186 -2.26 -12.87 -14.70
C LYS A 186 -2.25 -11.70 -15.67
N GLY A 187 -1.25 -10.85 -15.56
CA GLY A 187 -1.05 -9.72 -16.45
C GLY A 187 0.42 -9.37 -16.56
N TYR A 188 0.75 -8.53 -17.52
CA TYR A 188 2.09 -7.98 -17.71
C TYR A 188 2.01 -6.59 -18.32
N TRP A 189 3.11 -5.84 -18.26
CA TRP A 189 3.27 -4.59 -19.00
C TRP A 189 3.94 -4.87 -20.33
N GLU A 190 3.31 -4.44 -21.41
CA GLU A 190 3.94 -4.37 -22.73
C GLU A 190 4.69 -3.05 -22.81
N ASP A 191 5.94 -3.08 -22.34
CA ASP A 191 6.77 -1.90 -22.19
C ASP A 191 7.24 -1.38 -23.54
N THR A 192 7.22 -0.05 -23.69
CA THR A 192 7.80 0.69 -24.82
C THR A 192 8.58 1.89 -24.30
N TYR A 193 9.42 2.47 -25.14
CA TYR A 193 10.20 3.66 -24.78
C TYR A 193 9.93 4.79 -25.77
N ASP A 194 9.47 5.94 -25.26
CA ASP A 194 9.36 7.18 -26.03
C ASP A 194 10.72 7.90 -26.00
N LYS A 195 11.43 7.84 -27.13
CA LYS A 195 12.74 8.46 -27.30
C LYS A 195 12.61 9.93 -27.65
N ARG A 196 13.34 10.79 -26.95
CA ARG A 196 13.38 12.23 -27.16
C ARG A 196 14.81 12.77 -27.10
N ILE A 197 14.97 14.02 -27.50
CA ILE A 197 16.27 14.74 -27.47
C ILE A 197 16.08 15.97 -26.59
N SER A 198 16.96 16.15 -25.60
CA SER A 198 17.01 17.34 -24.75
C SER A 198 17.48 18.58 -25.54
N PRO A 199 17.21 19.80 -25.03
CA PRO A 199 17.76 21.04 -25.66
C PRO A 199 19.28 21.05 -25.82
N LEU A 200 20.01 20.25 -25.04
CA LEU A 200 21.47 20.10 -25.11
C LEU A 200 21.91 18.95 -26.02
N GLY A 201 21.02 18.39 -26.84
CA GLY A 201 21.35 17.33 -27.81
C GLY A 201 21.50 15.92 -27.18
N LYS A 202 21.22 15.72 -25.90
CA LYS A 202 21.30 14.40 -25.26
C LYS A 202 20.00 13.62 -25.47
N GLU A 203 20.12 12.35 -25.87
CA GLU A 203 18.98 11.43 -25.94
C GLU A 203 18.52 11.07 -24.54
N TYR A 204 17.20 10.97 -24.36
CA TYR A 204 16.56 10.43 -23.15
C TYR A 204 15.30 9.67 -23.52
N TYR A 205 14.84 8.82 -22.61
CA TYR A 205 13.78 7.87 -22.86
C TYR A 205 12.77 7.92 -21.71
N TRP A 206 11.48 7.95 -22.05
CA TRP A 206 10.41 7.72 -21.11
C TRP A 206 9.96 6.27 -21.24
N LEU A 207 9.93 5.55 -20.11
CA LEU A 207 9.24 4.25 -20.05
C LEU A 207 7.74 4.51 -20.21
N THR A 208 7.15 3.85 -21.18
CA THR A 208 5.72 3.86 -21.50
C THR A 208 5.27 2.43 -21.74
N GLY A 209 3.97 2.21 -21.96
CA GLY A 209 3.46 0.88 -22.24
C GLY A 209 1.99 0.77 -21.90
N SER A 210 1.47 -0.44 -22.05
CA SER A 210 0.10 -0.77 -21.75
C SER A 210 0.04 -2.02 -20.88
N PHE A 211 -0.82 -2.01 -19.87
CA PHE A 211 -1.09 -3.20 -19.09
C PHE A 211 -1.96 -4.17 -19.90
N ILE A 212 -1.52 -5.42 -20.00
CA ILE A 212 -2.22 -6.50 -20.71
C ILE A 212 -2.72 -7.50 -19.67
N ASN A 213 -4.04 -7.54 -19.47
CA ASN A 213 -4.69 -8.57 -18.68
C ASN A 213 -4.87 -9.84 -19.51
N GLN A 214 -4.29 -10.95 -19.07
CA GLN A 214 -4.40 -12.27 -19.71
C GLN A 214 -5.40 -13.20 -19.00
N ASP A 215 -6.10 -12.69 -17.98
CA ASP A 215 -6.91 -13.51 -17.07
C ASP A 215 -8.27 -12.85 -16.81
N ASN A 216 -9.25 -13.23 -17.60
CA ASN A 216 -10.62 -12.70 -17.52
C ASN A 216 -11.52 -13.49 -16.54
N ASP A 217 -10.95 -14.33 -15.69
CA ASP A 217 -11.73 -15.08 -14.70
C ASP A 217 -12.36 -14.13 -13.68
N LYS A 218 -13.62 -14.42 -13.35
CA LYS A 218 -14.40 -13.63 -12.39
C LYS A 218 -13.84 -13.65 -10.97
N GLU A 219 -12.93 -14.58 -10.65
CA GLU A 219 -12.29 -14.69 -9.35
C GLU A 219 -11.02 -13.81 -9.22
N THR A 220 -10.70 -13.00 -10.24
CA THR A 220 -9.51 -12.13 -10.25
C THR A 220 -9.79 -10.73 -9.69
N ASP A 221 -8.73 -10.09 -9.22
CA ASP A 221 -8.74 -8.70 -8.75
C ASP A 221 -9.08 -7.71 -9.88
N GLU A 222 -8.52 -7.91 -11.08
CA GLU A 222 -8.82 -7.08 -12.25
C GLU A 222 -10.31 -7.13 -12.61
N TRP A 223 -10.89 -8.34 -12.69
CA TRP A 223 -12.31 -8.47 -12.96
C TRP A 223 -13.17 -7.79 -11.89
N ALA A 224 -12.79 -7.93 -10.61
CA ALA A 224 -13.52 -7.30 -9.51
C ALA A 224 -13.52 -5.77 -9.65
N LEU A 225 -12.35 -5.17 -9.93
CA LEU A 225 -12.19 -3.73 -10.11
C LEU A 225 -12.97 -3.19 -11.31
N GLU A 226 -12.87 -3.86 -12.47
CA GLU A 226 -13.63 -3.51 -13.68
C GLU A 226 -15.14 -3.55 -13.45
N ASN A 227 -15.60 -4.45 -12.58
CA ASN A 227 -17.03 -4.61 -12.27
C ASN A 227 -17.49 -3.80 -11.06
N GLY A 228 -16.66 -2.92 -10.51
CA GLY A 228 -17.01 -1.97 -9.43
C GLY A 228 -17.02 -2.57 -8.04
N PHE A 229 -16.34 -3.69 -7.82
CA PHE A 229 -16.11 -4.28 -6.50
C PHE A 229 -14.75 -3.85 -5.94
N VAL A 230 -14.65 -3.73 -4.64
CA VAL A 230 -13.37 -3.65 -3.95
C VAL A 230 -12.73 -5.03 -3.93
N SER A 231 -11.53 -5.16 -4.50
CA SER A 231 -10.80 -6.42 -4.49
C SER A 231 -9.98 -6.59 -3.21
N VAL A 232 -9.94 -7.80 -2.67
CA VAL A 232 -9.11 -8.18 -1.53
C VAL A 232 -8.36 -9.44 -1.86
N CYS A 233 -7.05 -9.34 -2.05
CA CYS A 233 -6.16 -10.47 -2.31
C CYS A 233 -5.29 -10.76 -1.09
N LEU A 234 -5.12 -12.04 -0.77
CA LEU A 234 -4.18 -12.49 0.25
C LEU A 234 -2.79 -12.65 -0.36
N LEU A 235 -1.78 -12.07 0.28
CA LEU A 235 -0.38 -12.27 -0.09
C LEU A 235 0.33 -13.20 0.90
N TYR A 236 1.37 -13.89 0.41
CA TYR A 236 2.17 -14.80 1.19
C TYR A 236 3.64 -14.40 1.13
N THR A 237 4.33 -14.45 2.27
CA THR A 237 5.79 -14.24 2.36
C THR A 237 6.57 -15.54 2.27
N SER A 238 5.87 -16.69 2.32
CA SER A 238 6.43 -18.03 2.17
C SER A 238 5.41 -18.92 1.45
N PRO A 239 5.85 -20.00 0.79
CA PRO A 239 4.92 -20.96 0.18
C PRO A 239 3.90 -21.46 1.20
N SER A 240 2.63 -21.48 0.80
CA SER A 240 1.58 -22.08 1.61
C SER A 240 1.81 -23.58 1.70
N PRO A 241 1.53 -24.25 2.85
CA PRO A 241 1.58 -25.71 2.94
C PRO A 241 0.66 -26.42 1.93
N ARG A 242 -0.28 -25.69 1.32
CA ARG A 242 -1.18 -26.21 0.27
C ARG A 242 -0.57 -26.10 -1.14
N ASP A 243 0.45 -25.24 -1.31
CA ASP A 243 1.10 -25.01 -2.62
C ASP A 243 2.09 -26.17 -2.96
N GLY A 244 2.39 -27.06 -2.03
CA GLY A 244 3.21 -28.26 -2.23
C GLY A 244 2.49 -29.46 -2.86
N ARG A 245 1.27 -29.25 -3.41
CA ARG A 245 0.59 -30.22 -4.26
C ARG A 245 0.70 -29.79 -5.72
N ILE A 246 1.88 -29.88 -6.26
CA ILE A 246 2.12 -30.01 -7.71
C ILE A 246 2.40 -31.49 -7.99
#